data_a5a3fffd52ee585ed5505f49d77f32d9
#
_entry.id   a5a3fffd52ee585ed5505f49d77f32d9
#
_cell.length_a   1.000
_cell.length_b   1.000
_cell.length_c   1.000
_cell.angle_alpha   90.00
_cell.angle_beta   90.00
_cell.angle_gamma   90.00
#
_symmetry.space_group_name_H-M   'P 1'
#
loop_
_entity.id
_entity.type
_entity.pdbx_description
1 polymer ?
#
loop_
_entity_poly.entity_id
_entity_poly.type
_entity_poly.pdbx_seq_one_letter_code
_entity_poly.pdbx_strand_id
1 'polypeptide(L)'
;MTTTPHSFDQALVLESTAPGLLRGHTSPAYWNMVGPFGGITAATALRAILLHPDRLGDPLSLTVNYAGALSTGPFTVQATPVRTNRSTQHWTVSIVQTDAQGEQVVTTTATAVTAVRRETWSLADVAMPTVPGPEGLDAYPPAPGI
;
A
#
# COMPACT_ATOMS: atom_id res chain seq x y z
N MET A 1 7.55 -21.25 19.99
CA MET A 1 6.56 -20.16 20.21
C MET A 1 6.16 -19.65 18.83
N THR A 2 4.97 -19.97 18.37
CA THR A 2 4.41 -19.42 17.12
C THR A 2 3.97 -18.00 17.41
N THR A 3 4.76 -17.01 16.97
CA THR A 3 4.36 -15.59 17.01
C THR A 3 3.17 -15.42 16.08
N THR A 4 2.04 -14.98 16.61
CA THR A 4 0.89 -14.57 15.77
C THR A 4 1.37 -13.44 14.84
N PRO A 5 1.18 -13.53 13.50
CA PRO A 5 1.56 -12.47 12.59
C PRO A 5 0.87 -11.16 12.96
N HIS A 6 1.57 -10.03 12.77
CA HIS A 6 0.99 -8.71 13.00
C HIS A 6 -0.24 -8.48 12.10
N SER A 7 -1.25 -7.78 12.59
CA SER A 7 -2.50 -7.51 11.84
C SER A 7 -2.26 -6.82 10.49
N PHE A 8 -1.22 -5.99 10.39
CA PHE A 8 -0.80 -5.34 9.15
C PHE A 8 -0.33 -6.37 8.11
N ASP A 9 0.51 -7.33 8.52
CA ASP A 9 1.02 -8.36 7.62
C ASP A 9 -0.11 -9.25 7.12
N GLN A 10 -1.07 -9.58 8.00
CA GLN A 10 -2.27 -10.36 7.64
C GLN A 10 -3.15 -9.62 6.63
N ALA A 11 -3.34 -8.30 6.82
CA ALA A 11 -4.15 -7.48 5.93
C ALA A 11 -3.53 -7.26 4.55
N LEU A 12 -2.22 -7.47 4.41
CA LEU A 12 -1.46 -7.34 3.15
C LEU A 12 -1.17 -8.69 2.47
N VAL A 13 -1.81 -9.76 2.91
CA VAL A 13 -1.69 -11.05 2.21
C VAL A 13 -2.34 -10.95 0.84
N LEU A 14 -1.54 -11.19 -0.19
CA LEU A 14 -1.97 -11.24 -1.58
C LEU A 14 -1.52 -12.56 -2.20
N GLU A 15 -2.43 -13.25 -2.86
CA GLU A 15 -2.20 -14.49 -3.58
C GLU A 15 -2.03 -14.20 -5.07
N SER A 16 -0.92 -14.64 -5.65
CA SER A 16 -0.68 -14.48 -7.08
C SER A 16 -1.53 -15.44 -7.89
N THR A 17 -2.31 -14.93 -8.83
CA THR A 17 -3.10 -15.72 -9.78
C THR A 17 -2.49 -15.72 -11.17
N ALA A 18 -1.72 -14.68 -11.52
CA ALA A 18 -0.91 -14.56 -12.72
C ALA A 18 0.16 -13.48 -12.49
N PRO A 19 1.19 -13.36 -13.34
CA PRO A 19 2.15 -12.26 -13.24
C PRO A 19 1.45 -10.89 -13.18
N GLY A 20 1.69 -10.14 -12.09
CA GLY A 20 1.07 -8.83 -11.84
C GLY A 20 -0.41 -8.85 -11.45
N LEU A 21 -1.06 -10.01 -11.43
CA LEU A 21 -2.45 -10.16 -11.02
C LEU A 21 -2.52 -10.92 -9.69
N LEU A 22 -3.03 -10.25 -8.66
CA LEU A 22 -3.10 -10.81 -7.31
C LEU A 22 -4.53 -10.71 -6.77
N ARG A 23 -4.87 -11.61 -5.86
CA ARG A 23 -6.12 -11.60 -5.12
C ARG A 23 -5.86 -11.32 -3.66
N GLY A 24 -6.67 -10.47 -3.05
CA GLY A 24 -6.66 -10.16 -1.64
C GLY A 24 -8.05 -10.13 -1.05
N HIS A 25 -8.14 -9.83 0.23
CA HIS A 25 -9.39 -9.71 0.97
C HIS A 25 -9.30 -8.50 1.92
N THR A 26 -10.39 -7.74 2.05
CA THR A 26 -10.45 -6.63 3.01
C THR A 26 -10.36 -7.16 4.45
N SER A 27 -9.64 -6.43 5.30
CA SER A 27 -9.40 -6.81 6.69
C SER A 27 -10.27 -6.01 7.65
N PRO A 28 -11.03 -6.65 8.55
CA PRO A 28 -11.80 -5.93 9.57
C PRO A 28 -10.92 -5.15 10.55
N ALA A 29 -9.65 -5.53 10.72
CA ALA A 29 -8.70 -4.81 11.57
C ALA A 29 -8.35 -3.40 11.07
N TYR A 30 -8.63 -3.11 9.80
CA TYR A 30 -8.38 -1.81 9.15
C TYR A 30 -9.67 -1.20 8.59
N TRP A 31 -10.82 -1.60 9.13
CA TRP A 31 -12.10 -1.04 8.74
C TRP A 31 -12.31 0.35 9.34
N ASN A 32 -12.84 1.28 8.57
CA ASN A 32 -13.23 2.61 9.00
C ASN A 32 -14.75 2.79 8.80
N MET A 33 -15.28 4.00 8.90
CA MET A 33 -16.72 4.28 8.84
C MET A 33 -17.43 3.79 7.57
N VAL A 34 -16.76 3.84 6.42
CA VAL A 34 -17.37 3.51 5.12
C VAL A 34 -16.61 2.44 4.32
N GLY A 35 -15.50 1.94 4.84
CA GLY A 35 -14.64 0.97 4.15
C GLY A 35 -13.28 0.84 4.80
N PRO A 36 -12.32 0.14 4.18
CA PRO A 36 -10.97 0.06 4.68
C PRO A 36 -10.32 1.44 4.77
N PHE A 37 -9.53 1.65 5.81
CA PHE A 37 -8.67 2.84 5.91
C PHE A 37 -7.81 3.00 4.64
N GLY A 38 -7.74 4.23 4.09
CA GLY A 38 -7.03 4.48 2.83
C GLY A 38 -5.56 4.06 2.84
N GLY A 39 -4.90 4.12 4.00
CA GLY A 39 -3.52 3.68 4.15
C GLY A 39 -3.31 2.19 3.89
N ILE A 40 -4.23 1.30 4.31
CA ILE A 40 -4.11 -0.13 4.00
C ILE A 40 -4.36 -0.39 2.51
N THR A 41 -5.26 0.36 1.87
CA THR A 41 -5.51 0.28 0.43
C THR A 41 -4.27 0.72 -0.36
N ALA A 42 -3.62 1.81 0.05
CA ALA A 42 -2.36 2.28 -0.55
C ALA A 42 -1.23 1.25 -0.35
N ALA A 43 -1.10 0.68 0.85
CA ALA A 43 -0.12 -0.36 1.15
C ALA A 43 -0.36 -1.62 0.31
N THR A 44 -1.63 -1.99 0.06
CA THR A 44 -2.02 -3.09 -0.82
C THR A 44 -1.57 -2.85 -2.26
N ALA A 45 -1.81 -1.65 -2.79
CA ALA A 45 -1.36 -1.28 -4.13
C ALA A 45 0.17 -1.36 -4.26
N LEU A 46 0.90 -0.84 -3.26
CA LEU A 46 2.36 -0.94 -3.21
C LEU A 46 2.82 -2.40 -3.08
N ARG A 47 2.16 -3.18 -2.23
CA ARG A 47 2.49 -4.61 -2.04
C ARG A 47 2.40 -5.40 -3.34
N ALA A 48 1.43 -5.10 -4.20
CA ALA A 48 1.29 -5.74 -5.50
C ALA A 48 2.52 -5.49 -6.40
N ILE A 49 3.05 -4.26 -6.39
CA ILE A 49 4.31 -3.93 -7.09
C ILE A 49 5.49 -4.69 -6.47
N LEU A 50 5.58 -4.72 -5.12
CA LEU A 50 6.68 -5.39 -4.42
C LEU A 50 6.74 -6.90 -4.68
N LEU A 51 5.60 -7.52 -4.94
CA LEU A 51 5.47 -8.94 -5.27
C LEU A 51 5.62 -9.24 -6.77
N HIS A 52 5.70 -8.21 -7.61
CA HIS A 52 5.80 -8.43 -9.06
C HIS A 52 7.17 -9.04 -9.43
N PRO A 53 7.23 -10.13 -10.22
CA PRO A 53 8.48 -10.80 -10.55
C PRO A 53 9.48 -9.91 -11.30
N ASP A 54 8.99 -9.00 -12.14
CA ASP A 54 9.83 -8.12 -12.94
C ASP A 54 10.15 -6.78 -12.26
N ARG A 55 9.93 -6.67 -10.94
CA ARG A 55 10.21 -5.45 -10.20
C ARG A 55 11.68 -5.05 -10.25
N LEU A 56 11.94 -3.82 -10.65
CA LEU A 56 13.26 -3.20 -10.62
C LEU A 56 13.38 -2.21 -9.46
N GLY A 57 14.29 -2.48 -8.53
CA GLY A 57 14.63 -1.55 -7.43
C GLY A 57 13.56 -1.43 -6.35
N ASP A 58 13.67 -0.36 -5.56
CA ASP A 58 12.81 -0.07 -4.41
C ASP A 58 11.83 1.06 -4.69
N PRO A 59 10.72 1.15 -3.95
CA PRO A 59 9.74 2.22 -4.11
C PRO A 59 10.36 3.61 -3.91
N LEU A 60 10.04 4.52 -4.82
CA LEU A 60 10.47 5.91 -4.79
C LEU A 60 9.29 6.87 -4.60
N SER A 61 8.19 6.60 -5.31
CA SER A 61 6.95 7.38 -5.19
C SER A 61 5.73 6.49 -5.39
N LEU A 62 4.62 6.88 -4.78
CA LEU A 62 3.30 6.28 -4.94
C LEU A 62 2.26 7.39 -4.90
N THR A 63 1.39 7.43 -5.90
CA THR A 63 0.20 8.29 -5.93
C THR A 63 -1.02 7.40 -6.04
N VAL A 64 -1.99 7.58 -5.15
CA VAL A 64 -3.20 6.75 -5.08
C VAL A 64 -4.44 7.61 -5.28
N ASN A 65 -5.34 7.16 -6.15
CA ASN A 65 -6.65 7.75 -6.38
C ASN A 65 -7.73 6.80 -5.87
N TYR A 66 -8.45 7.21 -4.85
CA TYR A 66 -9.57 6.48 -4.27
C TYR A 66 -10.84 6.84 -5.05
N ALA A 67 -11.16 6.05 -6.09
CA ALA A 67 -12.29 6.28 -6.97
C ALA A 67 -13.62 5.83 -6.36
N GLY A 68 -13.58 4.84 -5.47
CA GLY A 68 -14.74 4.31 -4.76
C GLY A 68 -14.34 3.59 -3.47
N ALA A 69 -15.29 3.40 -2.57
CA ALA A 69 -15.06 2.62 -1.36
C ALA A 69 -14.98 1.13 -1.69
N LEU A 70 -14.00 0.45 -1.10
CA LEU A 70 -13.96 -1.02 -1.09
C LEU A 70 -15.01 -1.55 -0.11
N SER A 71 -15.79 -2.51 -0.55
CA SER A 71 -16.70 -3.27 0.30
C SER A 71 -15.98 -4.40 1.03
N THR A 72 -16.64 -4.96 2.05
CA THR A 72 -16.12 -6.18 2.71
C THR A 72 -16.10 -7.34 1.69
N GLY A 73 -14.97 -8.02 1.60
CA GLY A 73 -14.84 -9.18 0.73
C GLY A 73 -13.54 -9.22 -0.08
N PRO A 74 -13.51 -10.11 -1.07
CA PRO A 74 -12.35 -10.26 -1.95
C PRO A 74 -12.23 -9.09 -2.91
N PHE A 75 -11.00 -8.83 -3.33
CA PHE A 75 -10.67 -7.89 -4.39
C PHE A 75 -9.53 -8.46 -5.26
N THR A 76 -9.39 -7.92 -6.43
CA THR A 76 -8.25 -8.21 -7.33
C THR A 76 -7.39 -6.97 -7.47
N VAL A 77 -6.06 -7.16 -7.46
CA VAL A 77 -5.07 -6.10 -7.70
C VAL A 77 -4.29 -6.46 -8.96
N GLN A 78 -4.27 -5.53 -9.89
CA GLN A 78 -3.42 -5.60 -11.10
C GLN A 78 -2.30 -4.57 -10.96
N ALA A 79 -1.05 -5.02 -10.95
CA ALA A 79 0.14 -4.16 -11.06
C ALA A 79 0.79 -4.39 -12.42
N THR A 80 1.01 -3.34 -13.17
CA THR A 80 1.56 -3.43 -14.54
C THR A 80 2.75 -2.48 -14.68
N PRO A 81 3.95 -2.98 -15.05
CA PRO A 81 5.06 -2.13 -15.41
C PRO A 81 4.77 -1.45 -16.76
N VAL A 82 4.61 -0.14 -16.73
CA VAL A 82 4.33 0.66 -17.95
C VAL A 82 5.61 0.88 -18.75
N ARG A 83 6.70 1.14 -18.04
CA ARG A 83 8.02 1.35 -18.64
C ARG A 83 9.12 0.99 -17.67
N THR A 84 10.07 0.21 -18.15
CA THR A 84 11.32 -0.08 -17.45
C THR A 84 12.48 0.61 -18.18
N ASN A 85 13.19 1.47 -17.45
CA ASN A 85 14.42 2.10 -17.88
C ASN A 85 15.63 1.42 -17.19
N ARG A 86 16.82 1.92 -17.45
CA ARG A 86 18.06 1.37 -16.86
C ARG A 86 18.03 1.33 -15.31
N SER A 87 17.43 2.33 -14.66
CA SER A 87 17.46 2.48 -13.20
C SER A 87 16.13 2.87 -12.57
N THR A 88 15.09 3.06 -13.37
CA THR A 88 13.74 3.41 -12.91
C THR A 88 12.71 2.56 -13.63
N GLN A 89 11.61 2.27 -12.94
CA GLN A 89 10.48 1.56 -13.51
C GLN A 89 9.19 2.25 -13.09
N HIS A 90 8.31 2.48 -14.06
CA HIS A 90 7.04 3.17 -13.88
C HIS A 90 5.91 2.15 -13.88
N TRP A 91 4.95 2.34 -12.98
CA TRP A 91 3.88 1.39 -12.71
C TRP A 91 2.51 2.04 -12.76
N THR A 92 1.53 1.26 -13.20
CA THR A 92 0.13 1.50 -12.92
C THR A 92 -0.42 0.33 -12.09
N VAL A 93 -1.34 0.66 -11.17
CA VAL A 93 -2.04 -0.34 -10.35
C VAL A 93 -3.52 -0.03 -10.38
N SER A 94 -4.35 -1.07 -10.42
CA SER A 94 -5.79 -0.97 -10.20
C SER A 94 -6.24 -2.00 -9.16
N ILE A 95 -7.18 -1.61 -8.30
CA ILE A 95 -7.88 -2.51 -7.39
C ILE A 95 -9.33 -2.57 -7.84
N VAL A 96 -9.83 -3.79 -8.02
CA VAL A 96 -11.14 -4.07 -8.59
C VAL A 96 -11.92 -4.99 -7.65
N GLN A 97 -13.19 -4.68 -7.45
CA GLN A 97 -14.14 -5.59 -6.79
C GLN A 97 -15.32 -5.91 -7.72
N THR A 98 -15.97 -7.02 -7.45
CA THR A 98 -17.27 -7.34 -8.06
C THR A 98 -18.35 -6.72 -7.18
N ASP A 99 -19.20 -5.91 -7.75
CA ASP A 99 -20.31 -5.29 -7.03
C ASP A 99 -21.50 -6.27 -6.83
N ALA A 100 -22.58 -5.78 -6.21
CA ALA A 100 -23.78 -6.57 -5.94
C ALA A 100 -24.54 -7.00 -7.22
N GLN A 101 -24.28 -6.35 -8.35
CA GLN A 101 -24.83 -6.66 -9.66
C GLN A 101 -23.98 -7.66 -10.44
N GLY A 102 -22.79 -8.02 -9.91
CA GLY A 102 -21.84 -8.91 -10.56
C GLY A 102 -20.86 -8.21 -11.50
N GLU A 103 -20.89 -6.87 -11.54
CA GLU A 103 -20.03 -6.08 -12.41
C GLU A 103 -18.67 -5.79 -11.76
N GLN A 104 -17.64 -5.73 -12.59
CA GLN A 104 -16.28 -5.39 -12.15
C GLN A 104 -16.13 -3.87 -12.00
N VAL A 105 -15.92 -3.41 -10.78
CA VAL A 105 -15.79 -1.99 -10.45
C VAL A 105 -14.36 -1.67 -10.00
N VAL A 106 -13.72 -0.72 -10.66
CA VAL A 106 -12.43 -0.18 -10.23
C VAL A 106 -12.67 0.76 -9.04
N THR A 107 -12.19 0.37 -7.87
CA THR A 107 -12.33 1.17 -6.64
C THR A 107 -11.13 2.06 -6.38
N THR A 108 -9.95 1.65 -6.84
CA THR A 108 -8.71 2.39 -6.61
C THR A 108 -7.80 2.27 -7.82
N THR A 109 -7.16 3.38 -8.18
CA THR A 109 -6.05 3.39 -9.14
C THR A 109 -4.82 3.99 -8.49
N ALA A 110 -3.63 3.55 -8.92
CA ALA A 110 -2.39 4.14 -8.46
C ALA A 110 -1.34 4.21 -9.58
N THR A 111 -0.43 5.15 -9.44
CA THR A 111 0.83 5.19 -10.19
C THR A 111 1.99 5.17 -9.23
N ALA A 112 3.08 4.52 -9.62
CA ALA A 112 4.28 4.44 -8.80
C ALA A 112 5.54 4.46 -9.64
N VAL A 113 6.63 4.81 -8.98
CA VAL A 113 7.99 4.68 -9.53
C VAL A 113 8.81 3.84 -8.55
N THR A 114 9.49 2.83 -9.08
CA THR A 114 10.55 2.13 -8.37
C THR A 114 11.90 2.47 -8.99
N ALA A 115 12.97 2.43 -8.22
CA ALA A 115 14.31 2.77 -8.70
C ALA A 115 15.41 1.99 -7.99
N VAL A 116 16.48 1.72 -8.73
CA VAL A 116 17.72 1.20 -8.17
C VAL A 116 18.38 2.28 -7.34
N ARG A 117 18.65 2.00 -6.07
CA ARG A 117 19.37 2.91 -5.17
C ARG A 117 20.81 3.09 -5.62
N ARG A 118 21.28 4.32 -5.60
CA ARG A 118 22.64 4.70 -5.95
C ARG A 118 23.18 5.68 -4.92
N GLU A 119 24.47 5.66 -4.71
CA GLU A 119 25.16 6.70 -3.93
C GLU A 119 25.07 8.03 -4.69
N THR A 120 24.63 9.06 -3.98
CA THR A 120 24.56 10.44 -4.47
C THR A 120 25.03 11.36 -3.38
N TRP A 121 25.56 12.53 -3.76
CA TRP A 121 25.80 13.57 -2.75
C TRP A 121 24.45 14.07 -2.21
N SER A 122 24.46 14.50 -0.96
CA SER A 122 23.30 15.12 -0.32
C SER A 122 23.70 16.37 0.45
N LEU A 123 22.82 17.35 0.47
CA LEU A 123 22.95 18.58 1.25
C LEU A 123 21.64 18.79 2.02
N ALA A 124 21.77 19.09 3.31
CA ALA A 124 20.64 19.52 4.13
C ALA A 124 20.98 20.88 4.73
N ASP A 125 20.22 21.91 4.36
CA ASP A 125 20.41 23.28 4.87
C ASP A 125 19.92 23.45 6.30
N VAL A 126 19.02 22.55 6.73
CA VAL A 126 18.39 22.59 8.06
C VAL A 126 18.62 21.26 8.77
N ALA A 127 19.16 21.34 9.99
CA ALA A 127 19.24 20.17 10.87
C ALA A 127 17.93 20.00 11.64
N MET A 128 17.53 18.76 11.87
CA MET A 128 16.41 18.46 12.74
C MET A 128 16.70 19.00 14.16
N PRO A 129 15.78 19.74 14.78
CA PRO A 129 15.96 20.20 16.17
C PRO A 129 16.09 18.98 17.11
N THR A 130 16.87 19.15 18.19
CA THR A 130 16.95 18.16 19.25
C THR A 130 15.61 18.12 19.99
N VAL A 131 14.93 16.99 19.95
CA VAL A 131 13.67 16.74 20.66
C VAL A 131 13.80 15.50 21.53
N PRO A 132 13.07 15.41 22.66
CA PRO A 132 13.01 14.18 23.47
C PRO A 132 12.52 12.99 22.61
N GLY A 133 13.05 11.80 22.89
CA GLY A 133 12.54 10.57 22.30
C GLY A 133 11.11 10.25 22.79
N PRO A 134 10.38 9.39 22.10
CA PRO A 134 8.99 9.03 22.47
C PRO A 134 8.89 8.40 23.87
N GLU A 135 9.97 7.81 24.38
CA GLU A 135 10.02 7.16 25.70
C GLU A 135 9.87 8.16 26.86
N GLY A 136 10.15 9.43 26.61
CA GLY A 136 10.02 10.52 27.58
C GLY A 136 8.69 11.28 27.52
N LEU A 137 7.76 10.84 26.66
CA LEU A 137 6.45 11.49 26.48
C LEU A 137 5.37 10.72 27.22
N ASP A 138 4.53 11.43 27.96
CA ASP A 138 3.31 10.86 28.53
C ASP A 138 2.36 10.40 27.42
N ALA A 139 1.77 9.22 27.58
CA ALA A 139 0.74 8.75 26.66
C ALA A 139 -0.45 9.73 26.68
N TYR A 140 -0.81 10.25 25.51
CA TYR A 140 -2.00 11.08 25.40
C TYR A 140 -3.24 10.22 25.72
N PRO A 141 -4.10 10.63 26.66
CA PRO A 141 -5.29 9.86 26.98
C PRO A 141 -6.18 9.77 25.72
N PRO A 142 -6.81 8.60 25.48
CA PRO A 142 -7.73 8.47 24.37
C PRO A 142 -8.83 9.53 24.47
N ALA A 143 -9.17 10.14 23.34
CA ALA A 143 -10.24 11.12 23.30
C ALA A 143 -11.54 10.48 23.82
N PRO A 144 -12.28 11.12 24.76
CA PRO A 144 -13.51 10.56 25.26
C PRO A 144 -14.52 10.43 24.11
N GLY A 145 -15.02 9.23 23.87
CA GLY A 145 -16.15 8.98 22.99
C GLY A 145 -15.82 8.60 21.51
N ILE A 146 -14.63 8.04 21.23
CA ILE A 146 -14.36 7.35 19.96
C ILE A 146 -14.29 5.85 20.20
#